data_9d5298da903c440c4587fd7523fc10b5
#
_entry.id   9d5298da903c440c4587fd7523fc10b5
#
_cell.length_a   1.000
_cell.length_b   1.000
_cell.length_c   1.000
_cell.angle_alpha   90.00
_cell.angle_beta   90.00
_cell.angle_gamma   90.00
#
_symmetry.space_group_name_H-M   'P 1'
#
loop_
_entity.id
_entity.type
_entity.pdbx_description
1 polymer ?
#
loop_
_entity_poly.entity_id
_entity_poly.type
_entity_poly.pdbx_seq_one_letter_code
_entity_poly.pdbx_strand_id
1 'polypeptide(L)'
;NEENAQVIYDLLDRIKVTDENRDRMEKIRKFLSESKFQEALDELQILQMSGNVEYEDYAEVKEKERKIKERKQEEGLGYPVELADTELEKRYIGLLLNDVKQISAYYFLYKDCLFLDEQLLDVYKTVLFTDGEKYAPEIAKEGFNFARTTDELIEFKYQIQVDYENSKFKMEKTYTELKKLFTLRRCCRENPVKHIQKEIADIRNYELYDKMTVEEVEGAVEQVTATEKFKRSVLNDDLTGFLVRGDNTLTNGLSIPFKILSSVFKGIRQGETMAFAMPSNSGKSRFTINLAAYIALIHKKKVLLISNEMSEEKMKLCLITTIINNPEIQELHGQHLHKTEGELLEFKFRPDDPKTVRVDENGYVVKEEDETQAEFARRLSNISTEFTQTIKVTNWFNKQIENSIYFINITDHTNDELKKVIMNYYYKEHVEYVFYDTLKTDIDNIGNGEELKKTATILSNLAQNFNMFIGSTLQLAETVTDPINLNINDLAVSRTVKEVLDTLCLFKQIHKENYKNYEYSLNEVDDKFFNLKDYDDPDERYYACVVDKNRAGAKPKVLFNLNLAYNRWVELGYLRLKDAE
;
A
#
# COMPACT_ATOMS: atom_id res chain seq x y z
N ASN A 1 -17.85 24.57 -40.95
CA ASN A 1 -17.92 23.12 -40.69
C ASN A 1 -17.23 22.72 -39.36
N GLU A 2 -16.11 23.35 -38.99
CA GLU A 2 -15.50 23.17 -37.67
C GLU A 2 -16.33 23.83 -36.56
N GLU A 3 -16.97 24.98 -36.81
CA GLU A 3 -17.88 25.63 -35.87
C GLU A 3 -19.08 24.73 -35.53
N ASN A 4 -19.65 24.03 -36.52
CA ASN A 4 -20.75 23.10 -36.29
C ASN A 4 -20.34 21.85 -35.48
N ALA A 5 -19.12 21.40 -35.65
CA ALA A 5 -18.59 20.31 -34.86
C ALA A 5 -18.46 20.71 -33.37
N GLN A 6 -17.96 21.89 -33.10
CA GLN A 6 -17.83 22.41 -31.74
C GLN A 6 -19.18 22.54 -31.04
N VAL A 7 -20.21 23.00 -31.75
CA VAL A 7 -21.58 23.08 -31.22
C VAL A 7 -22.15 21.72 -30.87
N ILE A 8 -21.86 20.68 -31.70
CA ILE A 8 -22.30 19.30 -31.38
C ILE A 8 -21.56 18.73 -30.18
N TYR A 9 -20.26 18.99 -30.07
CA TYR A 9 -19.48 18.59 -28.88
C TYR A 9 -20.01 19.25 -27.61
N ASP A 10 -20.25 20.58 -27.64
CA ASP A 10 -20.77 21.34 -26.52
C ASP A 10 -22.18 20.89 -26.09
N LEU A 11 -22.99 20.39 -27.01
CA LEU A 11 -24.31 19.82 -26.73
C LEU A 11 -24.21 18.43 -26.14
N LEU A 12 -23.31 17.59 -26.66
CA LEU A 12 -23.09 16.23 -26.16
C LEU A 12 -22.56 16.21 -24.74
N ASP A 13 -21.68 17.15 -24.39
CA ASP A 13 -21.10 17.25 -23.05
C ASP A 13 -22.12 17.69 -21.99
N ARG A 14 -23.30 18.17 -22.43
CA ARG A 14 -24.42 18.54 -21.55
C ARG A 14 -25.46 17.44 -21.37
N ILE A 15 -25.40 16.39 -22.17
CA ILE A 15 -26.35 15.28 -22.10
C ILE A 15 -25.86 14.26 -21.09
N LYS A 16 -26.66 14.03 -20.06
CA LYS A 16 -26.39 12.98 -19.05
C LYS A 16 -26.49 11.61 -19.71
N VAL A 17 -25.40 10.82 -19.62
CA VAL A 17 -25.36 9.47 -20.17
C VAL A 17 -26.18 8.54 -19.28
N THR A 18 -27.25 7.97 -19.85
CA THR A 18 -28.09 6.94 -19.22
C THR A 18 -27.93 5.64 -19.98
N ASP A 19 -28.38 4.51 -19.40
CA ASP A 19 -28.33 3.21 -20.10
C ASP A 19 -29.18 3.22 -21.38
N GLU A 20 -30.24 4.05 -21.46
CA GLU A 20 -31.12 4.18 -22.60
C GLU A 20 -30.56 5.01 -23.77
N ASN A 21 -29.63 5.95 -23.47
CA ASN A 21 -29.06 6.84 -24.51
C ASN A 21 -27.59 6.53 -24.83
N ARG A 22 -26.93 5.64 -24.08
CA ARG A 22 -25.49 5.35 -24.18
C ARG A 22 -25.05 4.95 -25.59
N ASP A 23 -25.73 4.00 -26.19
CA ASP A 23 -25.37 3.50 -27.53
C ASP A 23 -25.45 4.59 -28.60
N ARG A 24 -26.43 5.49 -28.50
CA ARG A 24 -26.56 6.63 -29.42
C ARG A 24 -25.50 7.68 -29.18
N MET A 25 -25.18 7.95 -27.92
CA MET A 25 -24.08 8.87 -27.56
C MET A 25 -22.73 8.39 -28.10
N GLU A 26 -22.45 7.10 -27.99
CA GLU A 26 -21.25 6.48 -28.57
C GLU A 26 -21.23 6.56 -30.10
N LYS A 27 -22.39 6.33 -30.75
CA LYS A 27 -22.54 6.45 -32.20
C LYS A 27 -22.28 7.87 -32.70
N ILE A 28 -22.81 8.89 -32.00
CA ILE A 28 -22.58 10.30 -32.33
C ILE A 28 -21.10 10.66 -32.17
N ARG A 29 -20.44 10.23 -31.06
CA ARG A 29 -19.01 10.45 -30.84
C ARG A 29 -18.15 9.79 -31.93
N LYS A 30 -18.53 8.61 -32.38
CA LYS A 30 -17.85 7.90 -33.48
C LYS A 30 -17.98 8.71 -34.80
N PHE A 31 -19.17 9.19 -35.16
CA PHE A 31 -19.36 10.02 -36.36
C PHE A 31 -18.54 11.29 -36.30
N LEU A 32 -18.46 11.95 -35.14
CA LEU A 32 -17.61 13.14 -34.95
C LEU A 32 -16.11 12.80 -35.14
N SER A 33 -15.65 11.69 -34.61
CA SER A 33 -14.26 11.27 -34.77
C SER A 33 -13.90 10.90 -36.22
N GLU A 34 -14.89 10.47 -37.01
CA GLU A 34 -14.77 10.19 -38.44
C GLU A 34 -15.02 11.42 -39.35
N SER A 35 -15.21 12.63 -38.75
CA SER A 35 -15.54 13.88 -39.44
C SER A 35 -16.87 13.83 -40.24
N LYS A 36 -17.80 12.99 -39.81
CA LYS A 36 -19.14 12.84 -40.39
C LYS A 36 -20.15 13.70 -39.64
N PHE A 37 -20.06 15.02 -39.80
CA PHE A 37 -20.78 15.99 -38.97
C PHE A 37 -22.28 15.97 -39.21
N GLN A 38 -22.77 15.70 -40.46
CA GLN A 38 -24.18 15.64 -40.75
C GLN A 38 -24.84 14.43 -40.12
N GLU A 39 -24.22 13.26 -40.21
CA GLU A 39 -24.69 12.04 -39.60
C GLU A 39 -24.69 12.13 -38.04
N ALA A 40 -23.70 12.83 -37.46
CA ALA A 40 -23.67 13.11 -36.02
C ALA A 40 -24.83 14.03 -35.61
N LEU A 41 -25.16 15.06 -36.43
CA LEU A 41 -26.26 15.99 -36.18
C LEU A 41 -27.61 15.28 -36.26
N ASP A 42 -27.80 14.43 -37.28
CA ASP A 42 -29.04 13.67 -37.48
C ASP A 42 -29.30 12.71 -36.29
N GLU A 43 -28.28 12.02 -35.82
CA GLU A 43 -28.40 11.14 -34.63
C GLU A 43 -28.64 11.93 -33.34
N LEU A 44 -28.06 13.13 -33.21
CA LEU A 44 -28.32 14.03 -32.07
C LEU A 44 -29.78 14.53 -32.06
N GLN A 45 -30.33 14.88 -33.23
CA GLN A 45 -31.73 15.26 -33.36
C GLN A 45 -32.66 14.11 -32.99
N ILE A 46 -32.38 12.89 -33.46
CA ILE A 46 -33.16 11.71 -33.10
C ILE A 46 -33.09 11.45 -31.59
N LEU A 47 -31.92 11.64 -30.97
CA LEU A 47 -31.74 11.49 -29.52
C LEU A 47 -32.61 12.52 -28.77
N GLN A 48 -32.62 13.79 -29.20
CA GLN A 48 -33.43 14.85 -28.61
C GLN A 48 -34.94 14.61 -28.77
N MET A 49 -35.35 14.07 -29.92
CA MET A 49 -36.79 13.76 -30.20
C MET A 49 -37.28 12.52 -29.44
N SER A 50 -36.40 11.65 -28.98
CA SER A 50 -36.75 10.43 -28.22
C SER A 50 -37.28 10.70 -26.81
N GLY A 51 -37.14 11.92 -26.30
CA GLY A 51 -37.53 12.30 -24.94
C GLY A 51 -36.64 11.75 -23.83
N ASN A 52 -35.59 10.98 -24.17
CA ASN A 52 -34.66 10.35 -23.23
C ASN A 52 -33.40 11.18 -22.99
N VAL A 53 -33.52 12.51 -23.00
CA VAL A 53 -32.42 13.45 -22.82
C VAL A 53 -32.61 14.21 -21.52
N GLU A 54 -31.83 13.86 -20.52
CA GLU A 54 -31.63 14.68 -19.33
C GLU A 54 -30.40 15.56 -19.56
N TYR A 55 -30.52 16.84 -19.34
CA TYR A 55 -29.39 17.78 -19.41
C TYR A 55 -28.81 17.97 -18.02
N GLU A 56 -27.47 17.92 -17.91
CA GLU A 56 -26.80 18.36 -16.69
C GLU A 56 -27.01 19.88 -16.50
N ASP A 57 -27.16 20.30 -15.25
CA ASP A 57 -27.27 21.74 -14.95
C ASP A 57 -25.96 22.44 -15.39
N TYR A 58 -26.10 23.50 -16.19
CA TYR A 58 -24.98 24.28 -16.74
C TYR A 58 -24.05 24.82 -15.64
N ALA A 59 -24.57 25.09 -14.46
CA ALA A 59 -23.80 25.51 -13.31
C ALA A 59 -22.94 24.35 -12.76
N GLU A 60 -23.47 23.12 -12.74
CA GLU A 60 -22.71 21.92 -12.29
C GLU A 60 -21.59 21.53 -13.27
N VAL A 61 -21.86 21.62 -14.59
CA VAL A 61 -20.86 21.33 -15.63
C VAL A 61 -19.69 22.32 -15.54
N LYS A 62 -20.00 23.62 -15.47
CA LYS A 62 -18.95 24.65 -15.29
C LYS A 62 -18.16 24.48 -13.98
N GLU A 63 -18.83 24.09 -12.93
CA GLU A 63 -18.15 23.86 -11.65
C GLU A 63 -17.25 22.61 -11.71
N LYS A 64 -17.67 21.54 -12.41
CA LYS A 64 -16.81 20.35 -12.65
C LYS A 64 -15.61 20.71 -13.52
N GLU A 65 -15.80 21.47 -14.61
CA GLU A 65 -14.69 21.92 -15.47
C GLU A 65 -13.71 22.81 -14.70
N ARG A 66 -14.22 23.74 -13.89
CA ARG A 66 -13.39 24.59 -13.03
C ARG A 66 -12.55 23.74 -12.09
N LYS A 67 -13.16 22.77 -11.40
CA LYS A 67 -12.46 21.85 -10.49
C LYS A 67 -11.41 20.99 -11.20
N ILE A 68 -11.67 20.54 -12.43
CA ILE A 68 -10.69 19.78 -13.24
C ILE A 68 -9.52 20.68 -13.64
N LYS A 69 -9.79 21.93 -14.03
CA LYS A 69 -8.75 22.90 -14.40
C LYS A 69 -7.89 23.30 -13.19
N GLU A 70 -8.52 23.54 -12.04
CA GLU A 70 -7.86 23.81 -10.78
C GLU A 70 -6.98 22.62 -10.35
N ARG A 71 -7.48 21.37 -10.43
CA ARG A 71 -6.70 20.15 -10.11
C ARG A 71 -5.46 20.00 -11.01
N LYS A 72 -5.59 20.22 -12.32
CA LYS A 72 -4.46 20.15 -13.25
C LYS A 72 -3.43 21.23 -12.96
N GLN A 73 -3.87 22.40 -12.55
CA GLN A 73 -2.99 23.52 -12.18
C GLN A 73 -2.29 23.23 -10.85
N GLU A 74 -2.99 22.72 -9.84
CA GLU A 74 -2.42 22.30 -8.55
C GLU A 74 -1.38 21.18 -8.68
N GLU A 75 -1.64 20.19 -9.56
CA GLU A 75 -0.69 19.09 -9.81
C GLU A 75 0.65 19.59 -10.35
N GLY A 76 0.65 20.68 -11.14
CA GLY A 76 1.86 21.33 -11.64
C GLY A 76 2.58 22.18 -10.60
N LEU A 77 1.84 22.81 -9.68
CA LEU A 77 2.41 23.72 -8.67
C LEU A 77 2.95 23.00 -7.44
N GLY A 78 2.38 21.85 -7.07
CA GLY A 78 2.67 21.13 -5.83
C GLY A 78 2.14 21.82 -4.56
N TYR A 79 1.20 22.77 -4.71
CA TYR A 79 0.47 23.45 -3.62
C TYR A 79 -0.89 23.97 -4.14
N PRO A 80 -1.89 24.25 -3.25
CA PRO A 80 -3.20 24.77 -3.64
C PRO A 80 -3.15 26.11 -4.35
N VAL A 81 -4.08 26.32 -5.28
CA VAL A 81 -4.18 27.55 -6.12
C VAL A 81 -4.39 28.81 -5.27
N GLU A 82 -4.99 28.68 -4.10
CA GLU A 82 -5.20 29.76 -3.15
C GLU A 82 -3.88 30.42 -2.67
N LEU A 83 -2.77 29.70 -2.79
CA LEU A 83 -1.43 30.25 -2.52
C LEU A 83 -0.76 30.88 -3.75
N ALA A 84 -1.42 30.90 -4.91
CA ALA A 84 -0.93 31.59 -6.08
C ALA A 84 -1.24 33.09 -5.99
N ASP A 85 -0.22 33.94 -5.90
CA ASP A 85 -0.36 35.40 -5.78
C ASP A 85 0.73 36.11 -6.59
N THR A 86 0.48 36.19 -7.90
CA THR A 86 1.41 36.85 -8.83
C THR A 86 1.47 38.37 -8.63
N GLU A 87 0.41 38.99 -8.11
CA GLU A 87 0.39 40.43 -7.85
C GLU A 87 1.32 40.79 -6.68
N LEU A 88 1.37 39.97 -5.64
CA LEU A 88 2.33 40.15 -4.54
C LEU A 88 3.77 39.97 -5.03
N GLU A 89 3.99 38.99 -5.90
CA GLU A 89 5.32 38.74 -6.52
C GLU A 89 5.76 39.91 -7.39
N LYS A 90 4.89 40.42 -8.27
CA LYS A 90 5.14 41.62 -9.10
C LYS A 90 5.44 42.85 -8.23
N ARG A 91 4.67 43.05 -7.16
CA ARG A 91 4.88 44.15 -6.23
C ARG A 91 6.27 44.12 -5.61
N TYR A 92 6.70 42.93 -5.15
CA TYR A 92 8.06 42.78 -4.60
C TYR A 92 9.13 43.10 -5.63
N ILE A 93 9.04 42.55 -6.83
CA ILE A 93 10.02 42.80 -7.90
C ILE A 93 9.99 44.26 -8.33
N GLY A 94 8.83 44.88 -8.48
CA GLY A 94 8.71 46.30 -8.83
C GLY A 94 9.38 47.24 -7.79
N LEU A 95 9.15 46.97 -6.49
CA LEU A 95 9.79 47.70 -5.41
C LEU A 95 11.31 47.49 -5.37
N LEU A 96 11.78 46.28 -5.63
CA LEU A 96 13.20 45.97 -5.70
C LEU A 96 13.86 46.69 -6.88
N LEU A 97 13.20 46.78 -8.02
CA LEU A 97 13.72 47.52 -9.19
C LEU A 97 13.74 49.02 -9.01
N ASN A 98 12.85 49.60 -8.18
CA ASN A 98 12.88 51.03 -7.84
C ASN A 98 14.10 51.39 -7.00
N ASP A 99 14.53 50.51 -6.09
CA ASP A 99 15.73 50.69 -5.30
C ASP A 99 16.43 49.36 -5.05
N VAL A 100 17.31 48.97 -5.95
CA VAL A 100 18.05 47.71 -5.95
C VAL A 100 18.91 47.52 -4.70
N LYS A 101 19.32 48.59 -4.01
CA LYS A 101 20.07 48.50 -2.77
C LYS A 101 19.33 47.77 -1.66
N GLN A 102 17.98 47.75 -1.73
CA GLN A 102 17.14 47.07 -0.76
C GLN A 102 17.36 45.54 -0.76
N ILE A 103 17.96 44.97 -1.80
CA ILE A 103 18.34 43.57 -1.84
C ILE A 103 19.28 43.16 -0.69
N SER A 104 20.06 44.08 -0.17
CA SER A 104 20.96 43.83 0.99
C SER A 104 20.20 43.41 2.26
N ALA A 105 18.94 43.82 2.41
CA ALA A 105 18.12 43.56 3.59
C ALA A 105 16.90 42.64 3.28
N TYR A 106 16.43 42.62 2.05
CA TYR A 106 15.15 41.98 1.66
C TYR A 106 15.33 41.01 0.49
N TYR A 107 16.18 40.00 0.66
CA TYR A 107 16.46 38.98 -0.34
C TYR A 107 15.88 37.61 0.03
N PHE A 108 15.75 36.75 -0.97
CA PHE A 108 15.41 35.34 -0.81
C PHE A 108 16.60 34.46 -1.17
N LEU A 109 16.85 33.42 -0.38
CA LEU A 109 17.80 32.38 -0.75
C LEU A 109 17.20 31.55 -1.92
N TYR A 110 18.05 30.96 -2.76
CA TYR A 110 17.62 30.19 -3.93
C TYR A 110 16.58 29.12 -3.61
N LYS A 111 16.80 28.35 -2.55
CA LYS A 111 15.88 27.31 -2.07
C LYS A 111 14.51 27.83 -1.61
N ASP A 112 14.44 29.10 -1.23
CA ASP A 112 13.25 29.75 -0.70
C ASP A 112 12.52 30.59 -1.77
N CYS A 113 13.11 30.71 -2.99
CA CYS A 113 12.51 31.42 -4.13
C CYS A 113 11.43 30.58 -4.81
N LEU A 114 10.18 30.71 -4.38
CA LEU A 114 9.05 29.96 -4.90
C LEU A 114 8.11 30.85 -5.73
N PHE A 115 8.68 31.67 -6.63
CA PHE A 115 7.90 32.47 -7.58
C PHE A 115 7.06 31.58 -8.48
N LEU A 116 5.80 31.94 -8.70
CA LEU A 116 4.90 31.27 -9.62
C LEU A 116 5.19 31.69 -11.06
N ASP A 117 5.50 32.97 -11.27
CA ASP A 117 5.83 33.51 -12.58
C ASP A 117 7.34 33.36 -12.84
N GLU A 118 7.68 32.51 -13.82
CA GLU A 118 9.05 32.26 -14.23
C GLU A 118 9.76 33.54 -14.71
N GLN A 119 9.03 34.50 -15.29
CA GLN A 119 9.60 35.77 -15.74
C GLN A 119 10.02 36.62 -14.55
N LEU A 120 9.22 36.65 -13.48
CA LEU A 120 9.58 37.36 -12.24
C LEU A 120 10.78 36.72 -11.57
N LEU A 121 10.86 35.39 -11.58
CA LEU A 121 12.03 34.67 -11.08
C LEU A 121 13.29 35.01 -11.88
N ASP A 122 13.19 35.07 -13.20
CA ASP A 122 14.34 35.43 -14.06
C ASP A 122 14.79 36.90 -13.83
N VAL A 123 13.84 37.82 -13.63
CA VAL A 123 14.18 39.22 -13.26
C VAL A 123 14.88 39.28 -11.91
N TYR A 124 14.38 38.52 -10.92
CA TYR A 124 15.01 38.43 -9.61
C TYR A 124 16.43 37.86 -9.70
N LYS A 125 16.63 36.78 -10.46
CA LYS A 125 17.96 36.22 -10.74
C LYS A 125 18.87 37.23 -11.41
N THR A 126 18.35 38.04 -12.37
CA THR A 126 19.11 39.07 -13.05
C THR A 126 19.60 40.12 -12.06
N VAL A 127 18.72 40.59 -11.16
CA VAL A 127 19.10 41.57 -10.13
C VAL A 127 20.16 40.98 -9.20
N LEU A 128 20.04 39.74 -8.76
CA LEU A 128 21.04 39.06 -7.95
C LEU A 128 22.38 38.95 -8.66
N PHE A 129 22.38 38.63 -9.95
CA PHE A 129 23.60 38.47 -10.73
C PHE A 129 24.33 39.80 -11.00
N THR A 130 23.58 40.86 -11.30
CA THR A 130 24.17 42.18 -11.67
C THR A 130 24.47 43.05 -10.48
N ASP A 131 23.59 43.12 -9.50
CA ASP A 131 23.67 44.02 -8.35
C ASP A 131 23.93 43.29 -7.03
N GLY A 132 23.69 41.94 -6.98
CA GLY A 132 23.89 41.12 -5.79
C GLY A 132 25.33 41.07 -5.33
N GLU A 133 26.33 41.01 -6.23
CA GLU A 133 27.75 41.09 -5.85
C GLU A 133 28.07 42.36 -5.07
N LYS A 134 27.37 43.45 -5.37
CA LYS A 134 27.59 44.75 -4.73
C LYS A 134 26.86 44.90 -3.41
N TYR A 135 25.64 44.42 -3.31
CA TYR A 135 24.74 44.69 -2.17
C TYR A 135 24.42 43.46 -1.32
N ALA A 136 24.58 42.26 -1.84
CA ALA A 136 24.34 40.98 -1.16
C ALA A 136 25.32 39.87 -1.64
N PRO A 137 26.65 40.04 -1.39
CA PRO A 137 27.69 39.16 -1.96
C PRO A 137 27.61 37.71 -1.51
N GLU A 138 26.98 37.44 -0.38
CA GLU A 138 26.79 36.06 0.11
C GLU A 138 25.81 35.24 -0.75
N ILE A 139 24.86 35.92 -1.39
CA ILE A 139 23.83 35.31 -2.21
C ILE A 139 24.26 35.16 -3.66
N ALA A 140 25.03 36.10 -4.18
CA ALA A 140 25.57 36.09 -5.54
C ALA A 140 26.44 34.84 -5.82
N LYS A 141 26.91 34.15 -4.77
CA LYS A 141 27.69 32.91 -4.86
C LYS A 141 26.87 31.64 -5.05
N GLU A 142 25.54 31.68 -4.88
CA GLU A 142 24.68 30.47 -4.96
C GLU A 142 24.38 29.99 -6.39
N GLY A 143 24.91 30.63 -7.41
CA GLY A 143 24.99 30.15 -8.79
C GLY A 143 23.64 29.90 -9.47
N PHE A 144 22.99 30.95 -9.95
CA PHE A 144 21.84 30.85 -10.84
C PHE A 144 22.26 30.62 -12.29
N ASN A 145 21.65 29.68 -12.99
CA ASN A 145 21.82 29.52 -14.42
C ASN A 145 20.86 30.41 -15.20
N PHE A 146 21.37 31.28 -16.05
CA PHE A 146 20.59 32.16 -16.92
C PHE A 146 20.16 31.43 -18.18
N ALA A 147 18.84 31.42 -18.46
CA ALA A 147 18.25 30.84 -19.68
C ALA A 147 17.78 31.87 -20.71
N ARG A 148 17.80 33.20 -20.41
CA ARG A 148 17.29 34.24 -21.30
C ARG A 148 18.35 35.30 -21.65
N THR A 149 18.12 35.97 -22.79
CA THR A 149 19.00 37.05 -23.23
C THR A 149 18.83 38.29 -22.34
N THR A 150 19.89 39.05 -22.18
CA THR A 150 19.91 40.28 -21.36
C THR A 150 18.88 41.33 -21.84
N ASP A 151 18.64 41.40 -23.16
CA ASP A 151 17.70 42.36 -23.76
C ASP A 151 16.24 42.05 -23.41
N GLU A 152 15.83 40.79 -23.45
CA GLU A 152 14.47 40.37 -23.03
C GLU A 152 14.19 40.61 -21.56
N LEU A 153 15.20 40.44 -20.71
CA LEU A 153 15.09 40.72 -19.27
C LEU A 153 15.02 42.20 -18.97
N ILE A 154 15.74 43.04 -19.73
CA ILE A 154 15.72 44.51 -19.60
C ILE A 154 14.34 45.04 -20.00
N GLU A 155 13.74 44.58 -21.09
CA GLU A 155 12.41 45.03 -21.55
C GLU A 155 11.36 44.67 -20.48
N PHE A 156 11.37 43.47 -19.98
CA PHE A 156 10.45 43.03 -18.92
C PHE A 156 10.68 43.82 -17.59
N LYS A 157 11.89 44.09 -17.26
CA LYS A 157 12.28 44.94 -16.09
C LYS A 157 11.62 46.31 -16.18
N TYR A 158 11.70 46.98 -17.36
CA TYR A 158 11.08 48.27 -17.56
C TYR A 158 9.56 48.23 -17.42
N GLN A 159 8.92 47.19 -17.93
CA GLN A 159 7.47 47.04 -17.83
C GLN A 159 7.00 46.92 -16.38
N ILE A 160 7.65 46.09 -15.57
CA ILE A 160 7.31 45.94 -14.14
C ILE A 160 7.60 47.23 -13.38
N GLN A 161 8.71 47.89 -13.66
CA GLN A 161 9.10 49.11 -12.97
C GLN A 161 8.09 50.26 -13.22
N VAL A 162 7.53 50.34 -14.42
CA VAL A 162 6.45 51.31 -14.76
C VAL A 162 5.20 51.03 -13.96
N ASP A 163 4.81 49.75 -13.84
CA ASP A 163 3.62 49.32 -13.10
C ASP A 163 3.68 49.69 -11.60
N TYR A 164 4.86 49.76 -11.02
CA TYR A 164 5.05 50.03 -9.60
C TYR A 164 5.79 51.35 -9.29
N GLU A 165 6.03 52.21 -10.28
CA GLU A 165 6.76 53.46 -10.13
C GLU A 165 6.17 54.40 -9.07
N ASN A 166 4.85 54.40 -8.91
CA ASN A 166 4.11 55.19 -7.93
C ASN A 166 3.55 54.37 -6.76
N SER A 167 4.15 53.23 -6.45
CA SER A 167 3.66 52.33 -5.41
C SER A 167 3.69 52.97 -4.01
N LYS A 168 2.56 52.91 -3.31
CA LYS A 168 2.42 53.27 -1.89
C LYS A 168 2.88 52.18 -0.93
N PHE A 169 3.30 51.04 -1.44
CA PHE A 169 3.69 49.89 -0.64
C PHE A 169 5.11 50.05 -0.10
N LYS A 170 5.33 49.50 1.10
CA LYS A 170 6.66 49.44 1.71
C LYS A 170 7.33 48.11 1.42
N MET A 171 8.60 48.13 1.07
CA MET A 171 9.39 46.94 0.77
C MET A 171 9.37 45.93 1.93
N GLU A 172 9.61 46.38 3.16
CA GLU A 172 9.62 45.55 4.37
C GLU A 172 8.31 44.73 4.51
N LYS A 173 7.18 45.40 4.36
CA LYS A 173 5.85 44.71 4.46
C LYS A 173 5.65 43.73 3.34
N THR A 174 5.94 44.14 2.10
CA THR A 174 5.77 43.27 0.90
C THR A 174 6.68 42.05 0.97
N TYR A 175 7.92 42.24 1.38
CA TYR A 175 8.87 41.14 1.58
C TYR A 175 8.38 40.14 2.66
N THR A 176 7.91 40.65 3.80
CA THR A 176 7.40 39.80 4.88
C THR A 176 6.16 39.01 4.43
N GLU A 177 5.24 39.65 3.70
CA GLU A 177 4.06 38.98 3.13
C GLU A 177 4.44 37.88 2.14
N LEU A 178 5.40 38.18 1.24
CA LEU A 178 5.88 37.22 0.25
C LEU A 178 6.66 36.07 0.91
N LYS A 179 7.44 36.37 1.95
CA LYS A 179 8.18 35.36 2.72
C LYS A 179 7.23 34.40 3.43
N LYS A 180 6.16 34.89 4.06
CA LYS A 180 5.10 34.03 4.62
C LYS A 180 4.46 33.15 3.56
N LEU A 181 4.14 33.72 2.39
CA LEU A 181 3.56 32.96 1.27
C LEU A 181 4.51 31.86 0.78
N PHE A 182 5.78 32.15 0.60
CA PHE A 182 6.79 31.15 0.21
C PHE A 182 6.95 30.05 1.27
N THR A 183 6.87 30.40 2.54
CA THR A 183 6.87 29.42 3.64
C THR A 183 5.69 28.46 3.50
N LEU A 184 4.47 28.96 3.29
CA LEU A 184 3.29 28.10 3.08
C LEU A 184 3.43 27.21 1.83
N ARG A 185 3.92 27.77 0.70
CA ARG A 185 4.18 27.00 -0.54
C ARG A 185 5.21 25.90 -0.32
N ARG A 186 6.30 26.19 0.38
CA ARG A 186 7.33 25.20 0.74
C ARG A 186 6.75 24.07 1.59
N CYS A 187 6.04 24.43 2.66
CA CYS A 187 5.43 23.45 3.55
C CYS A 187 4.39 22.57 2.83
N CYS A 188 3.62 23.12 1.88
CA CYS A 188 2.73 22.31 1.04
C CYS A 188 3.50 21.32 0.15
N ARG A 189 4.64 21.73 -0.46
CA ARG A 189 5.47 20.83 -1.28
C ARG A 189 6.12 19.72 -0.47
N GLU A 190 6.49 20.01 0.77
CA GLU A 190 7.04 19.02 1.71
C GLU A 190 5.97 18.04 2.23
N ASN A 191 4.68 18.41 2.17
CA ASN A 191 3.54 17.60 2.61
C ASN A 191 2.61 17.30 1.42
N PRO A 192 2.82 16.19 0.68
CA PRO A 192 2.08 15.90 -0.55
C PRO A 192 0.61 15.49 -0.35
N VAL A 193 0.13 15.43 0.89
CA VAL A 193 -1.23 15.03 1.23
C VAL A 193 -2.20 16.20 1.00
N LYS A 194 -3.14 16.07 0.06
CA LYS A 194 -3.98 17.20 -0.41
C LYS A 194 -4.78 17.91 0.68
N HIS A 195 -5.31 17.20 1.67
CA HIS A 195 -6.06 17.86 2.74
C HIS A 195 -5.15 18.64 3.69
N ILE A 196 -3.91 18.16 3.95
CA ILE A 196 -2.90 18.92 4.72
C ILE A 196 -2.54 20.18 3.96
N GLN A 197 -2.28 20.09 2.66
CA GLN A 197 -1.98 21.25 1.82
C GLN A 197 -3.10 22.29 1.88
N LYS A 198 -4.36 21.85 1.91
CA LYS A 198 -5.50 22.73 2.06
C LYS A 198 -5.52 23.41 3.43
N GLU A 199 -5.31 22.66 4.51
CA GLU A 199 -5.24 23.23 5.86
C GLU A 199 -4.07 24.19 6.03
N ILE A 200 -2.91 23.90 5.41
CA ILE A 200 -1.76 24.82 5.37
C ILE A 200 -2.12 26.09 4.59
N ALA A 201 -2.82 25.96 3.46
CA ALA A 201 -3.26 27.13 2.67
C ALA A 201 -4.28 27.98 3.44
N ASP A 202 -5.16 27.35 4.21
CA ASP A 202 -6.18 28.03 5.03
C ASP A 202 -5.57 28.91 6.15
N ILE A 203 -4.30 28.70 6.51
CA ILE A 203 -3.60 29.60 7.46
C ILE A 203 -3.58 31.03 6.93
N ARG A 204 -3.53 31.24 5.60
CA ARG A 204 -3.61 32.55 4.98
C ARG A 204 -4.94 33.28 5.27
N ASN A 205 -6.00 32.53 5.57
CA ASN A 205 -7.32 33.05 5.89
C ASN A 205 -7.54 33.34 7.38
N TYR A 206 -6.52 33.14 8.22
CA TYR A 206 -6.64 33.44 9.65
C TYR A 206 -6.80 34.96 9.88
N GLU A 207 -7.68 35.34 10.77
CA GLU A 207 -7.98 36.77 11.12
C GLU A 207 -6.72 37.57 11.49
N LEU A 208 -5.74 36.91 12.06
CA LEU A 208 -4.49 37.50 12.51
C LEU A 208 -3.32 37.32 11.54
N TYR A 209 -3.54 36.67 10.38
CA TYR A 209 -2.44 36.33 9.45
C TYR A 209 -1.58 37.54 9.06
N ASP A 210 -2.19 38.69 8.79
CA ASP A 210 -1.47 39.91 8.42
C ASP A 210 -0.50 40.40 9.51
N LYS A 211 -0.80 40.07 10.77
CA LYS A 211 0.02 40.45 11.95
C LYS A 211 1.03 39.40 12.35
N MET A 212 0.89 38.18 11.85
CA MET A 212 1.82 37.07 12.18
C MET A 212 3.22 37.35 11.64
N THR A 213 4.22 36.94 12.40
CA THR A 213 5.60 36.83 11.91
C THR A 213 5.73 35.56 11.04
N VAL A 214 6.88 35.40 10.36
CA VAL A 214 7.16 34.17 9.59
C VAL A 214 7.25 32.97 10.51
N GLU A 215 7.86 33.11 11.68
CA GLU A 215 8.01 32.08 12.70
C GLU A 215 6.65 31.66 13.28
N GLU A 216 5.72 32.60 13.45
CA GLU A 216 4.34 32.28 13.86
C GLU A 216 3.56 31.54 12.77
N VAL A 217 3.81 31.83 11.49
CA VAL A 217 3.24 31.06 10.36
C VAL A 217 3.83 29.64 10.34
N GLU A 218 5.14 29.48 10.54
CA GLU A 218 5.78 28.15 10.66
C GLU A 218 5.21 27.37 11.85
N GLY A 219 5.03 28.01 13.00
CA GLY A 219 4.39 27.38 14.16
C GLY A 219 2.93 26.97 13.91
N ALA A 220 2.17 27.76 13.14
CA ALA A 220 0.81 27.39 12.72
C ALA A 220 0.82 26.17 11.80
N VAL A 221 1.76 26.08 10.85
CA VAL A 221 1.95 24.90 10.00
C VAL A 221 2.30 23.66 10.83
N GLU A 222 3.20 23.81 11.82
CA GLU A 222 3.51 22.70 12.73
C GLU A 222 2.28 22.22 13.51
N GLN A 223 1.42 23.11 13.96
CA GLN A 223 0.17 22.74 14.62
C GLN A 223 -0.78 22.00 13.68
N VAL A 224 -0.95 22.47 12.45
CA VAL A 224 -1.77 21.81 11.42
C VAL A 224 -1.22 20.41 11.13
N THR A 225 0.07 20.27 10.86
CA THR A 225 0.71 19.00 10.55
C THR A 225 0.77 18.05 11.75
N ALA A 226 0.92 18.57 12.98
CA ALA A 226 0.87 17.77 14.20
C ALA A 226 -0.54 17.29 14.54
N THR A 227 -1.57 18.09 14.26
CA THR A 227 -2.98 17.73 14.50
C THR A 227 -3.43 16.59 13.59
N GLU A 228 -2.82 16.43 12.42
CA GLU A 228 -3.08 15.30 11.55
C GLU A 228 -2.63 13.93 12.06
N LYS A 229 -1.73 13.90 13.02
CA LYS A 229 -1.44 12.67 13.76
C LYS A 229 -2.71 12.11 14.45
N PHE A 230 -3.70 12.98 14.65
CA PHE A 230 -4.99 12.64 15.24
C PHE A 230 -6.10 13.03 14.25
N LYS A 231 -6.46 12.12 13.35
CA LYS A 231 -7.56 12.31 12.39
C LYS A 231 -8.80 12.80 13.13
N ARG A 232 -9.20 14.04 12.86
CA ARG A 232 -10.44 14.60 13.39
C ARG A 232 -11.60 14.07 12.57
N SER A 233 -12.50 13.30 13.18
CA SER A 233 -13.74 12.87 12.56
C SER A 233 -14.92 13.31 13.39
N VAL A 234 -16.03 13.64 12.75
CA VAL A 234 -17.30 13.93 13.39
C VAL A 234 -18.10 12.63 13.35
N LEU A 235 -18.22 11.95 14.50
CA LEU A 235 -18.83 10.62 14.59
C LEU A 235 -20.31 10.58 14.18
N ASN A 236 -21.03 11.68 14.31
CA ASN A 236 -22.45 11.80 13.93
C ASN A 236 -22.67 12.37 12.52
N ASP A 237 -21.62 12.47 11.72
CA ASP A 237 -21.73 12.83 10.32
C ASP A 237 -22.10 11.59 9.49
N ASP A 238 -23.13 11.73 8.65
CA ASP A 238 -23.63 10.70 7.71
C ASP A 238 -23.82 9.28 8.29
N LEU A 239 -24.33 9.14 9.53
CA LEU A 239 -24.60 7.84 10.13
C LEU A 239 -25.56 6.97 9.29
N THR A 240 -26.55 7.61 8.65
CA THR A 240 -27.50 6.91 7.78
C THR A 240 -26.80 6.39 6.54
N GLY A 241 -25.98 7.20 5.87
CA GLY A 241 -25.18 6.77 4.72
C GLY A 241 -24.19 5.67 5.08
N PHE A 242 -23.58 5.72 6.26
CA PHE A 242 -22.73 4.64 6.77
C PHE A 242 -23.47 3.31 6.91
N LEU A 243 -24.71 3.33 7.44
CA LEU A 243 -25.52 2.11 7.57
C LEU A 243 -26.01 1.56 6.24
N VAL A 244 -26.36 2.46 5.30
CA VAL A 244 -26.97 2.07 4.00
C VAL A 244 -25.94 1.61 2.98
N ARG A 245 -24.73 2.15 3.01
CA ARG A 245 -23.66 1.80 2.05
C ARG A 245 -23.30 0.31 2.05
N GLY A 246 -23.56 -0.42 3.13
CA GLY A 246 -23.29 -1.86 3.22
C GLY A 246 -21.80 -2.26 3.07
N ASP A 247 -20.95 -1.33 2.70
CA ASP A 247 -19.52 -1.51 2.48
C ASP A 247 -18.76 -1.27 3.78
N ASN A 248 -19.08 -2.11 4.75
CA ASN A 248 -18.53 -1.98 6.09
C ASN A 248 -17.18 -2.71 6.14
N THR A 249 -16.08 -1.97 6.07
CA THR A 249 -14.72 -2.50 6.23
C THR A 249 -14.51 -3.30 7.52
N LEU A 250 -15.37 -3.09 8.53
CA LEU A 250 -15.37 -3.84 9.78
C LEU A 250 -15.88 -5.27 9.64
N THR A 251 -16.64 -5.58 8.57
CA THR A 251 -17.22 -6.90 8.32
C THR A 251 -16.64 -7.62 7.11
N ASN A 252 -15.91 -6.93 6.22
CA ASN A 252 -15.50 -7.41 4.91
C ASN A 252 -13.96 -7.48 4.77
N GLY A 253 -13.29 -8.18 5.70
CA GLY A 253 -11.88 -8.54 5.54
C GLY A 253 -11.68 -9.58 4.44
N LEU A 254 -10.44 -9.74 3.96
CA LEU A 254 -10.09 -10.80 3.02
C LEU A 254 -10.23 -12.16 3.70
N SER A 255 -10.92 -13.10 3.05
CA SER A 255 -10.97 -14.48 3.54
C SER A 255 -9.57 -15.10 3.57
N ILE A 256 -9.37 -16.07 4.45
CA ILE A 256 -8.17 -16.90 4.53
C ILE A 256 -8.56 -18.36 4.22
N PRO A 257 -7.59 -19.24 3.88
CA PRO A 257 -7.89 -20.63 3.49
C PRO A 257 -8.40 -21.50 4.65
N PHE A 258 -8.78 -20.89 5.78
CA PHE A 258 -9.26 -21.54 7.00
C PHE A 258 -10.65 -20.98 7.34
N LYS A 259 -11.70 -21.76 7.09
CA LYS A 259 -13.09 -21.28 7.12
C LYS A 259 -13.53 -20.80 8.50
N ILE A 260 -13.19 -21.56 9.56
CA ILE A 260 -13.55 -21.20 10.94
C ILE A 260 -12.81 -19.92 11.34
N LEU A 261 -11.47 -19.90 11.16
CA LEU A 261 -10.68 -18.71 11.50
C LEU A 261 -11.10 -17.51 10.65
N SER A 262 -11.38 -17.69 9.36
CA SER A 262 -11.86 -16.62 8.49
C SER A 262 -13.17 -16.01 9.00
N SER A 263 -14.12 -16.85 9.41
CA SER A 263 -15.38 -16.40 10.00
C SER A 263 -15.19 -15.71 11.35
N VAL A 264 -14.37 -16.29 12.22
CA VAL A 264 -14.09 -15.77 13.57
C VAL A 264 -13.39 -14.40 13.55
N PHE A 265 -12.47 -14.21 12.61
CA PHE A 265 -11.77 -12.92 12.45
C PHE A 265 -12.56 -11.93 11.58
N LYS A 266 -13.63 -12.38 10.91
CA LYS A 266 -14.30 -11.66 9.81
C LYS A 266 -13.32 -11.31 8.69
N GLY A 267 -12.42 -12.24 8.38
CA GLY A 267 -11.32 -12.10 7.44
C GLY A 267 -10.14 -11.27 7.96
N ILE A 268 -9.13 -11.10 7.10
CA ILE A 268 -7.98 -10.23 7.34
C ILE A 268 -8.37 -8.80 6.98
N ARG A 269 -8.37 -7.90 7.96
CA ARG A 269 -8.82 -6.51 7.79
C ARG A 269 -7.65 -5.55 7.78
N GLN A 270 -7.71 -4.60 6.89
CA GLN A 270 -6.81 -3.46 6.91
C GLN A 270 -7.04 -2.62 8.18
N GLY A 271 -5.98 -1.98 8.66
CA GLY A 271 -5.99 -1.25 9.93
C GLY A 271 -5.76 -2.13 11.16
N GLU A 272 -5.58 -3.45 10.99
CA GLU A 272 -5.42 -4.40 12.09
C GLU A 272 -4.08 -5.14 12.06
N THR A 273 -3.70 -5.62 13.25
CA THR A 273 -2.52 -6.44 13.48
C THR A 273 -2.91 -7.82 14.00
N MET A 274 -2.30 -8.85 13.42
CA MET A 274 -2.45 -10.24 13.90
C MET A 274 -1.09 -10.84 14.23
N ALA A 275 -1.05 -11.70 15.25
CA ALA A 275 0.13 -12.50 15.52
C ALA A 275 -0.20 -13.99 15.61
N PHE A 276 0.74 -14.80 15.08
CA PHE A 276 0.69 -16.25 15.08
C PHE A 276 1.89 -16.79 15.83
N ALA A 277 1.65 -17.36 17.01
CA ALA A 277 2.73 -17.86 17.86
C ALA A 277 2.85 -19.38 17.77
N MET A 278 4.06 -19.85 17.53
CA MET A 278 4.39 -21.28 17.41
C MET A 278 5.75 -21.56 18.03
N PRO A 279 6.02 -22.79 18.47
CA PRO A 279 7.38 -23.21 18.87
C PRO A 279 8.38 -23.08 17.71
N SER A 280 9.67 -23.14 18.02
CA SER A 280 10.71 -23.24 17.00
C SER A 280 10.46 -24.44 16.08
N ASN A 281 10.80 -24.32 14.81
CA ASN A 281 10.69 -25.38 13.79
C ASN A 281 9.26 -25.97 13.62
N SER A 282 8.23 -25.25 14.04
CA SER A 282 6.84 -25.71 13.96
C SER A 282 6.09 -25.19 12.74
N GLY A 283 6.78 -24.52 11.79
CA GLY A 283 6.19 -24.08 10.53
C GLY A 283 5.69 -22.64 10.51
N LYS A 284 6.17 -21.73 11.40
CA LYS A 284 5.80 -20.30 11.40
C LYS A 284 5.88 -19.67 10.02
N SER A 285 7.05 -19.67 9.41
CA SER A 285 7.28 -19.10 8.08
C SER A 285 6.45 -19.77 7.00
N ARG A 286 6.21 -21.07 7.10
CA ARG A 286 5.36 -21.84 6.18
C ARG A 286 3.90 -21.43 6.28
N PHE A 287 3.42 -21.11 7.47
CA PHE A 287 2.08 -20.60 7.69
C PHE A 287 1.92 -19.22 7.07
N THR A 288 2.86 -18.30 7.30
CA THR A 288 2.81 -16.96 6.71
C THR A 288 2.87 -16.98 5.19
N ILE A 289 3.69 -17.85 4.59
CA ILE A 289 3.73 -18.02 3.13
C ILE A 289 2.40 -18.55 2.58
N ASN A 290 1.74 -19.49 3.28
CA ASN A 290 0.41 -19.95 2.89
C ASN A 290 -0.60 -18.79 2.82
N LEU A 291 -0.63 -17.95 3.86
CA LEU A 291 -1.50 -16.77 3.89
C LEU A 291 -1.12 -15.77 2.79
N ALA A 292 0.19 -15.49 2.63
CA ALA A 292 0.68 -14.55 1.62
C ALA A 292 0.35 -15.00 0.19
N ALA A 293 0.56 -16.28 -0.13
CA ALA A 293 0.23 -16.87 -1.42
C ALA A 293 -1.29 -16.81 -1.69
N TYR A 294 -2.10 -17.11 -0.68
CA TYR A 294 -3.55 -17.03 -0.78
C TYR A 294 -4.02 -15.60 -1.04
N ILE A 295 -3.54 -14.61 -0.29
CA ILE A 295 -3.87 -13.20 -0.47
C ILE A 295 -3.45 -12.74 -1.88
N ALA A 296 -2.24 -13.07 -2.30
CA ALA A 296 -1.74 -12.65 -3.60
C ALA A 296 -2.49 -13.29 -4.77
N LEU A 297 -2.74 -14.59 -4.73
CA LEU A 297 -3.25 -15.34 -5.88
C LEU A 297 -4.77 -15.42 -5.93
N ILE A 298 -5.45 -15.53 -4.78
CA ILE A 298 -6.91 -15.59 -4.72
C ILE A 298 -7.52 -14.18 -4.69
N HIS A 299 -7.01 -13.30 -3.81
CA HIS A 299 -7.55 -11.96 -3.65
C HIS A 299 -6.90 -10.91 -4.57
N LYS A 300 -5.86 -11.29 -5.33
CA LYS A 300 -5.17 -10.39 -6.26
C LYS A 300 -4.61 -9.13 -5.58
N LYS A 301 -4.01 -9.30 -4.40
CA LYS A 301 -3.41 -8.23 -3.62
C LYS A 301 -1.89 -8.40 -3.55
N LYS A 302 -1.16 -7.29 -3.57
CA LYS A 302 0.29 -7.30 -3.35
C LYS A 302 0.61 -7.54 -1.88
N VAL A 303 1.62 -8.37 -1.62
CA VAL A 303 2.03 -8.75 -0.26
C VAL A 303 3.52 -8.50 -0.08
N LEU A 304 3.92 -8.01 1.08
CA LEU A 304 5.31 -7.91 1.51
C LEU A 304 5.59 -8.94 2.60
N LEU A 305 6.56 -9.80 2.37
CA LEU A 305 7.13 -10.71 3.35
C LEU A 305 8.47 -10.14 3.85
N ILE A 306 8.56 -9.87 5.13
CA ILE A 306 9.79 -9.46 5.81
C ILE A 306 10.21 -10.64 6.69
N SER A 307 11.39 -11.19 6.46
CA SER A 307 11.91 -12.29 7.28
C SER A 307 13.28 -11.96 7.86
N ASN A 308 13.51 -12.41 9.07
CA ASN A 308 14.81 -12.37 9.73
C ASN A 308 15.38 -13.77 10.04
N GLU A 309 14.69 -14.82 9.59
CA GLU A 309 15.07 -16.22 9.84
C GLU A 309 15.34 -17.01 8.56
N MET A 310 14.69 -16.69 7.45
CA MET A 310 14.80 -17.45 6.20
C MET A 310 15.50 -16.67 5.09
N SER A 311 16.36 -17.35 4.33
CA SER A 311 16.95 -16.79 3.10
C SER A 311 15.91 -16.73 1.97
N GLU A 312 16.19 -15.93 0.95
CA GLU A 312 15.31 -15.77 -0.22
C GLU A 312 15.10 -17.10 -0.95
N GLU A 313 16.15 -17.93 -1.08
CA GLU A 313 16.09 -19.23 -1.76
C GLU A 313 15.16 -20.20 -1.04
N LYS A 314 15.27 -20.29 0.30
CA LYS A 314 14.37 -21.11 1.12
C LYS A 314 12.93 -20.62 1.03
N MET A 315 12.74 -19.29 1.01
CA MET A 315 11.42 -18.68 0.87
C MET A 315 10.80 -19.00 -0.47
N LYS A 316 11.57 -18.91 -1.57
CA LYS A 316 11.14 -19.31 -2.92
C LYS A 316 10.76 -20.78 -3.00
N LEU A 317 11.56 -21.66 -2.41
CA LEU A 317 11.28 -23.09 -2.38
C LEU A 317 9.97 -23.39 -1.63
N CYS A 318 9.81 -22.80 -0.45
CA CYS A 318 8.58 -22.92 0.34
C CYS A 318 7.36 -22.36 -0.42
N LEU A 319 7.50 -21.25 -1.12
CA LEU A 319 6.44 -20.66 -1.94
C LEU A 319 6.05 -21.57 -3.11
N ILE A 320 7.01 -22.12 -3.84
CA ILE A 320 6.75 -23.08 -4.92
C ILE A 320 6.02 -24.32 -4.38
N THR A 321 6.47 -24.86 -3.24
CA THR A 321 5.82 -25.99 -2.58
C THR A 321 4.36 -25.66 -2.22
N THR A 322 4.11 -24.44 -1.70
CA THR A 322 2.76 -23.97 -1.37
C THR A 322 1.87 -23.90 -2.61
N ILE A 323 2.35 -23.29 -3.69
CA ILE A 323 1.59 -23.09 -4.93
C ILE A 323 1.22 -24.43 -5.58
N ILE A 324 2.14 -25.38 -5.54
CA ILE A 324 1.94 -26.72 -6.10
C ILE A 324 0.91 -27.52 -5.30
N ASN A 325 0.88 -27.39 -3.98
CA ASN A 325 0.11 -28.28 -3.12
C ASN A 325 -1.18 -27.67 -2.56
N ASN A 326 -1.40 -26.37 -2.70
CA ASN A 326 -2.63 -25.73 -2.23
C ASN A 326 -3.79 -25.99 -3.22
N PRO A 327 -4.90 -26.65 -2.82
CA PRO A 327 -5.97 -27.04 -3.72
C PRO A 327 -6.64 -25.85 -4.44
N GLU A 328 -6.84 -24.73 -3.74
CA GLU A 328 -7.51 -23.56 -4.34
C GLU A 328 -6.60 -22.87 -5.37
N ILE A 329 -5.28 -22.91 -5.16
CA ILE A 329 -4.31 -22.38 -6.12
C ILE A 329 -4.15 -23.36 -7.31
N GLN A 330 -4.23 -24.68 -7.07
CA GLN A 330 -4.24 -25.68 -8.14
C GLN A 330 -5.37 -25.43 -9.16
N GLU A 331 -6.55 -25.04 -8.70
CA GLU A 331 -7.67 -24.67 -9.59
C GLU A 331 -7.35 -23.47 -10.48
N LEU A 332 -6.52 -22.53 -10.01
CA LEU A 332 -6.14 -21.35 -10.82
C LEU A 332 -5.16 -21.69 -11.95
N HIS A 333 -4.22 -22.58 -11.72
CA HIS A 333 -3.21 -22.93 -12.74
C HIS A 333 -3.54 -24.25 -13.48
N GLY A 334 -4.55 -24.98 -13.06
CA GLY A 334 -5.07 -26.17 -13.72
C GLY A 334 -4.12 -27.38 -13.73
N GLN A 335 -3.16 -27.46 -12.80
CA GLN A 335 -2.27 -28.61 -12.64
C GLN A 335 -2.49 -29.23 -11.26
N HIS A 336 -2.79 -30.53 -11.23
CA HIS A 336 -3.04 -31.29 -10.00
C HIS A 336 -1.86 -32.23 -9.74
N LEU A 337 -0.83 -31.72 -9.10
CA LEU A 337 0.34 -32.49 -8.70
C LEU A 337 0.69 -32.22 -7.25
N HIS A 338 1.40 -33.14 -6.64
CA HIS A 338 1.87 -33.02 -5.27
C HIS A 338 3.37 -33.25 -5.22
N LYS A 339 4.12 -32.32 -4.64
CA LYS A 339 5.58 -32.39 -4.47
C LYS A 339 5.95 -31.92 -3.09
N THR A 340 6.78 -32.70 -2.42
CA THR A 340 7.40 -32.25 -1.17
C THR A 340 8.49 -31.21 -1.46
N GLU A 341 8.78 -30.39 -0.46
CA GLU A 341 9.91 -29.46 -0.52
C GLU A 341 11.24 -30.16 -0.75
N GLY A 342 11.44 -31.34 -0.11
CA GLY A 342 12.63 -32.18 -0.31
C GLY A 342 12.77 -32.68 -1.74
N GLU A 343 11.68 -33.18 -2.34
CA GLU A 343 11.71 -33.61 -3.75
C GLU A 343 12.04 -32.45 -4.70
N LEU A 344 11.50 -31.26 -4.47
CA LEU A 344 11.83 -30.07 -5.26
C LEU A 344 13.28 -29.64 -5.08
N LEU A 345 13.77 -29.63 -3.84
CA LEU A 345 15.16 -29.27 -3.50
C LEU A 345 16.16 -30.22 -4.14
N GLU A 346 15.89 -31.53 -4.09
CA GLU A 346 16.75 -32.57 -4.63
C GLU A 346 16.49 -32.84 -6.11
N PHE A 347 15.60 -32.07 -6.75
CA PHE A 347 15.25 -32.18 -8.17
C PHE A 347 14.75 -33.58 -8.55
N LYS A 348 13.92 -34.19 -7.70
CA LYS A 348 13.40 -35.56 -7.82
C LYS A 348 12.05 -35.57 -8.56
N PHE A 349 12.04 -36.20 -9.73
CA PHE A 349 10.83 -36.34 -10.58
C PHE A 349 10.70 -37.78 -11.06
N ARG A 350 9.44 -38.26 -11.13
CA ARG A 350 9.14 -39.60 -11.63
C ARG A 350 8.98 -39.57 -13.15
N PRO A 351 9.45 -40.60 -13.87
CA PRO A 351 9.21 -40.74 -15.29
C PRO A 351 7.79 -41.23 -15.55
N ASP A 352 7.27 -40.95 -16.73
CA ASP A 352 5.96 -41.48 -17.16
C ASP A 352 6.00 -43.01 -17.37
N ASP A 353 7.13 -43.54 -17.83
CA ASP A 353 7.39 -44.97 -17.91
C ASP A 353 8.75 -45.33 -17.25
N PRO A 354 8.70 -45.92 -16.04
CA PRO A 354 9.92 -46.31 -15.30
C PRO A 354 10.79 -47.37 -15.98
N LYS A 355 10.25 -48.06 -17.01
CA LYS A 355 10.97 -49.12 -17.74
C LYS A 355 11.91 -48.57 -18.80
N THR A 356 11.73 -47.33 -19.20
CA THR A 356 12.47 -46.70 -20.31
C THR A 356 13.69 -45.92 -19.87
N VAL A 357 13.83 -45.65 -18.59
CA VAL A 357 14.90 -44.81 -18.02
C VAL A 357 15.42 -45.37 -16.71
N ARG A 358 16.64 -44.99 -16.36
CA ARG A 358 17.23 -45.35 -15.07
C ARG A 358 16.55 -44.59 -13.92
N VAL A 359 16.02 -45.32 -12.95
CA VAL A 359 15.43 -44.77 -11.72
C VAL A 359 16.15 -45.24 -10.49
N ASP A 360 16.07 -44.49 -9.41
CA ASP A 360 16.53 -44.88 -8.08
C ASP A 360 15.55 -45.87 -7.40
N GLU A 361 15.87 -46.29 -6.18
CA GLU A 361 15.03 -47.20 -5.38
C GLU A 361 13.63 -46.67 -5.06
N ASN A 362 13.45 -45.34 -5.11
CA ASN A 362 12.18 -44.64 -4.86
C ASN A 362 11.42 -44.30 -6.16
N GLY A 363 11.97 -44.68 -7.33
CA GLY A 363 11.36 -44.50 -8.63
C GLY A 363 11.58 -43.13 -9.26
N TYR A 364 12.52 -42.33 -8.79
CA TYR A 364 12.89 -41.05 -9.38
C TYR A 364 13.97 -41.23 -10.47
N VAL A 365 13.88 -40.39 -11.51
CA VAL A 365 14.89 -40.41 -12.60
C VAL A 365 16.26 -40.02 -12.07
N VAL A 366 17.26 -40.84 -12.36
CA VAL A 366 18.63 -40.59 -11.96
C VAL A 366 19.34 -39.76 -13.03
N LYS A 367 20.07 -38.73 -12.59
CA LYS A 367 20.93 -37.92 -13.44
C LYS A 367 22.16 -38.73 -13.86
N GLU A 368 22.56 -38.68 -15.14
CA GLU A 368 23.75 -39.35 -15.63
C GLU A 368 25.05 -38.63 -15.18
N GLU A 369 26.17 -39.36 -15.07
CA GLU A 369 27.40 -38.82 -14.49
C GLU A 369 27.96 -37.60 -15.24
N ASP A 370 27.91 -37.65 -16.57
CA ASP A 370 28.41 -36.56 -17.45
C ASP A 370 27.33 -35.52 -17.83
N GLU A 371 26.11 -35.64 -17.34
CA GLU A 371 24.98 -34.79 -17.69
C GLU A 371 24.99 -33.48 -16.86
N THR A 372 24.92 -32.34 -17.52
CA THR A 372 24.73 -31.07 -16.85
C THR A 372 23.30 -30.95 -16.30
N GLN A 373 23.05 -30.05 -15.34
CA GLN A 373 21.71 -29.82 -14.81
C GLN A 373 20.70 -29.38 -15.89
N ALA A 374 21.17 -28.61 -16.87
CA ALA A 374 20.33 -28.14 -17.97
C ALA A 374 19.95 -29.27 -18.95
N GLU A 375 20.88 -30.19 -19.22
CA GLU A 375 20.61 -31.38 -20.05
C GLU A 375 19.67 -32.34 -19.32
N PHE A 376 19.85 -32.54 -18.02
CA PHE A 376 18.95 -33.32 -17.20
C PHE A 376 17.53 -32.75 -17.20
N ALA A 377 17.38 -31.45 -16.99
CA ALA A 377 16.07 -30.78 -17.09
C ALA A 377 15.44 -30.93 -18.46
N ARG A 378 16.21 -30.84 -19.56
CA ARG A 378 15.73 -31.05 -20.92
C ARG A 378 15.28 -32.50 -21.13
N ARG A 379 16.04 -33.48 -20.62
CA ARG A 379 15.64 -34.89 -20.66
C ARG A 379 14.37 -35.14 -19.88
N LEU A 380 14.25 -34.60 -18.65
CA LEU A 380 13.06 -34.69 -17.84
C LEU A 380 11.82 -34.10 -18.54
N SER A 381 11.98 -33.03 -19.31
CA SER A 381 10.88 -32.44 -20.06
C SER A 381 10.25 -33.38 -21.10
N ASN A 382 10.99 -34.41 -21.55
CA ASN A 382 10.54 -35.39 -22.54
C ASN A 382 10.00 -36.69 -21.92
N ILE A 383 10.31 -36.97 -20.64
CA ILE A 383 10.03 -38.28 -20.01
C ILE A 383 9.25 -38.16 -18.71
N SER A 384 8.97 -36.96 -18.24
CA SER A 384 8.28 -36.71 -16.97
C SER A 384 7.19 -35.65 -17.11
N THR A 385 5.95 -36.10 -17.12
CA THR A 385 4.77 -35.21 -17.04
C THR A 385 4.79 -34.40 -15.76
N GLU A 386 5.20 -35.01 -14.64
CA GLU A 386 5.34 -34.36 -13.33
C GLU A 386 6.28 -33.15 -13.38
N PHE A 387 7.45 -33.31 -14.04
CA PHE A 387 8.40 -32.21 -14.25
C PHE A 387 7.80 -31.10 -15.13
N THR A 388 7.19 -31.47 -16.26
CA THR A 388 6.59 -30.48 -17.18
C THR A 388 5.44 -29.72 -16.55
N GLN A 389 4.62 -30.35 -15.70
CA GLN A 389 3.57 -29.71 -14.92
C GLN A 389 4.17 -28.74 -13.89
N THR A 390 5.22 -29.13 -13.17
CA THR A 390 5.93 -28.27 -12.22
C THR A 390 6.44 -27.00 -12.92
N ILE A 391 7.07 -27.14 -14.09
CA ILE A 391 7.54 -25.99 -14.88
C ILE A 391 6.37 -25.12 -15.38
N LYS A 392 5.24 -25.71 -15.75
CA LYS A 392 4.04 -24.93 -16.12
C LYS A 392 3.53 -24.09 -14.95
N VAL A 393 3.48 -24.65 -13.75
CA VAL A 393 3.06 -23.93 -12.53
C VAL A 393 3.99 -22.77 -12.23
N THR A 394 5.31 -22.99 -12.22
CA THR A 394 6.28 -21.93 -11.95
C THR A 394 6.25 -20.83 -13.01
N ASN A 395 6.12 -21.19 -14.30
CA ASN A 395 5.98 -20.23 -15.39
C ASN A 395 4.66 -19.45 -15.33
N TRP A 396 3.56 -20.10 -14.90
CA TRP A 396 2.30 -19.41 -14.66
C TRP A 396 2.45 -18.40 -13.55
N PHE A 397 3.09 -18.78 -12.44
CA PHE A 397 3.29 -17.88 -11.31
C PHE A 397 4.19 -16.68 -11.66
N ASN A 398 5.27 -16.90 -12.40
CA ASN A 398 6.15 -15.83 -12.85
C ASN A 398 5.45 -14.74 -13.69
N LYS A 399 4.30 -15.05 -14.27
CA LYS A 399 3.48 -14.08 -15.02
C LYS A 399 2.52 -13.28 -14.15
N GLN A 400 2.39 -13.60 -12.85
CA GLN A 400 1.47 -12.92 -11.92
C GLN A 400 2.10 -11.63 -11.34
N ILE A 401 2.63 -10.75 -12.21
CA ILE A 401 3.40 -9.55 -11.79
C ILE A 401 2.52 -8.57 -11.01
N GLU A 402 1.23 -8.43 -11.37
CA GLU A 402 0.30 -7.52 -10.70
C GLU A 402 -0.03 -7.93 -9.26
N ASN A 403 0.19 -9.21 -8.94
CA ASN A 403 -0.10 -9.81 -7.63
C ASN A 403 1.21 -10.21 -6.95
N SER A 404 2.23 -9.37 -7.00
CA SER A 404 3.58 -9.68 -6.55
C SER A 404 3.64 -9.96 -5.05
N ILE A 405 4.43 -10.96 -4.70
CA ILE A 405 4.88 -11.22 -3.34
C ILE A 405 6.31 -10.70 -3.26
N TYR A 406 6.47 -9.58 -2.58
CA TYR A 406 7.78 -8.97 -2.31
C TYR A 406 8.41 -9.65 -1.10
N PHE A 407 9.72 -9.82 -1.14
CA PHE A 407 10.47 -10.41 -0.04
C PHE A 407 11.65 -9.53 0.35
N ILE A 408 11.83 -9.34 1.66
CA ILE A 408 13.01 -8.70 2.23
C ILE A 408 13.54 -9.55 3.38
N ASN A 409 14.83 -9.83 3.32
CA ASN A 409 15.56 -10.40 4.45
C ASN A 409 16.14 -9.27 5.30
N ILE A 410 15.74 -9.20 6.56
CA ILE A 410 16.27 -8.26 7.56
C ILE A 410 16.74 -9.08 8.76
N THR A 411 18.04 -9.25 8.92
CA THR A 411 18.58 -10.03 10.05
C THR A 411 18.56 -9.24 11.35
N ASP A 412 19.20 -8.09 11.35
CA ASP A 412 19.25 -7.17 12.48
C ASP A 412 18.85 -5.77 12.00
N HIS A 413 17.97 -5.11 12.70
CA HIS A 413 17.42 -3.81 12.28
C HIS A 413 16.96 -2.99 13.48
N THR A 414 16.93 -1.69 13.29
CA THR A 414 16.23 -0.75 14.15
C THR A 414 14.74 -0.68 13.78
N ASN A 415 13.93 -0.22 14.72
CA ASN A 415 12.51 0.03 14.46
C ASN A 415 12.28 1.08 13.37
N ASP A 416 13.18 2.06 13.23
CA ASP A 416 13.11 3.07 12.18
C ASP A 416 13.41 2.49 10.79
N GLU A 417 14.35 1.55 10.68
CA GLU A 417 14.63 0.84 9.43
C GLU A 417 13.45 -0.03 9.01
N LEU A 418 12.86 -0.80 9.95
CA LEU A 418 11.67 -1.60 9.69
C LEU A 418 10.52 -0.72 9.19
N LYS A 419 10.26 0.42 9.85
CA LYS A 419 9.27 1.40 9.43
C LYS A 419 9.55 1.93 8.02
N LYS A 420 10.79 2.34 7.73
CA LYS A 420 11.18 2.85 6.40
C LYS A 420 10.97 1.81 5.30
N VAL A 421 11.31 0.55 5.57
CA VAL A 421 11.09 -0.56 4.62
C VAL A 421 9.60 -0.70 4.31
N ILE A 422 8.74 -0.85 5.31
CA ILE A 422 7.29 -0.99 5.11
C ILE A 422 6.72 0.20 4.34
N MET A 423 7.07 1.42 4.74
CA MET A 423 6.61 2.65 4.10
C MET A 423 7.07 2.78 2.65
N ASN A 424 8.31 2.34 2.33
CA ASN A 424 8.82 2.36 0.97
C ASN A 424 7.98 1.46 0.04
N TYR A 425 7.62 0.25 0.47
CA TYR A 425 6.75 -0.64 -0.30
C TYR A 425 5.31 -0.15 -0.38
N TYR A 426 4.80 0.45 0.70
CA TYR A 426 3.49 1.08 0.68
C TYR A 426 3.39 2.17 -0.40
N TYR A 427 4.34 3.11 -0.42
CA TYR A 427 4.30 4.23 -1.36
C TYR A 427 4.67 3.86 -2.80
N LYS A 428 5.68 3.00 -3.00
CA LYS A 428 6.15 2.66 -4.34
C LYS A 428 5.35 1.57 -5.01
N GLU A 429 4.97 0.54 -4.24
CA GLU A 429 4.38 -0.68 -4.77
C GLU A 429 2.90 -0.82 -4.43
N HIS A 430 2.34 0.09 -3.60
CA HIS A 430 0.98 0.02 -3.09
C HIS A 430 0.67 -1.28 -2.34
N VAL A 431 1.64 -1.72 -1.51
CA VAL A 431 1.47 -2.91 -0.67
C VAL A 431 0.66 -2.55 0.56
N GLU A 432 -0.45 -3.25 0.76
CA GLU A 432 -1.36 -3.05 1.90
C GLU A 432 -1.37 -4.25 2.87
N TYR A 433 -0.71 -5.36 2.51
CA TYR A 433 -0.64 -6.58 3.30
C TYR A 433 0.82 -6.95 3.56
N VAL A 434 1.20 -6.95 4.83
CA VAL A 434 2.58 -7.15 5.27
C VAL A 434 2.62 -8.32 6.25
N PHE A 435 3.60 -9.21 6.10
CA PHE A 435 3.93 -10.25 7.07
C PHE A 435 5.37 -10.06 7.54
N TYR A 436 5.55 -10.04 8.86
CA TYR A 436 6.85 -9.92 9.51
C TYR A 436 7.16 -11.18 10.32
N ASP A 437 8.12 -11.95 9.84
CA ASP A 437 8.51 -13.26 10.35
C ASP A 437 10.00 -13.26 10.78
N THR A 438 10.29 -13.17 12.03
CA THR A 438 9.58 -13.21 13.30
C THR A 438 9.68 -11.85 13.97
N LEU A 439 8.67 -11.47 14.75
CA LEU A 439 8.68 -10.23 15.54
C LEU A 439 9.85 -10.25 16.55
N LYS A 440 10.81 -9.34 16.37
CA LYS A 440 12.01 -9.16 17.21
C LYS A 440 12.03 -7.78 17.87
N THR A 441 12.88 -7.66 18.87
CA THR A 441 13.23 -6.37 19.49
C THR A 441 14.16 -5.57 18.57
N ASP A 442 14.17 -4.28 18.78
CA ASP A 442 15.13 -3.36 18.16
C ASP A 442 16.57 -3.74 18.57
N ILE A 443 17.50 -3.70 17.62
CA ILE A 443 18.91 -4.09 17.84
C ILE A 443 19.59 -3.21 18.90
N ASP A 444 19.20 -1.94 18.99
CA ASP A 444 19.79 -0.98 19.93
C ASP A 444 19.33 -1.21 21.39
N ASN A 445 18.32 -2.08 21.59
CA ASN A 445 17.64 -2.27 22.89
C ASN A 445 17.44 -3.75 23.24
N ILE A 446 18.45 -4.58 23.05
CA ILE A 446 18.39 -6.02 23.34
C ILE A 446 18.28 -6.25 24.86
N GLY A 447 17.16 -6.76 25.34
CA GLY A 447 17.07 -7.32 26.69
C GLY A 447 15.80 -7.11 27.52
N ASN A 448 14.88 -6.24 27.12
CA ASN A 448 13.65 -5.98 27.87
C ASN A 448 12.38 -6.32 27.10
N GLY A 449 11.44 -7.02 27.75
CA GLY A 449 10.15 -7.35 27.13
C GLY A 449 9.30 -6.12 26.72
N GLU A 450 9.60 -4.95 27.22
CA GLU A 450 8.98 -3.67 26.80
C GLU A 450 9.39 -3.26 25.39
N GLU A 451 10.59 -3.63 24.94
CA GLU A 451 11.06 -3.29 23.59
C GLU A 451 10.29 -4.02 22.49
N LEU A 452 9.93 -5.28 22.72
CA LEU A 452 9.07 -6.03 21.79
C LEU A 452 7.69 -5.37 21.68
N LYS A 453 7.17 -4.82 22.77
CA LYS A 453 5.94 -4.04 22.77
C LYS A 453 6.09 -2.76 21.96
N LYS A 454 7.25 -2.09 21.99
CA LYS A 454 7.51 -0.90 21.15
C LYS A 454 7.46 -1.26 19.67
N THR A 455 8.15 -2.32 19.25
CA THR A 455 8.10 -2.80 17.85
C THR A 455 6.67 -3.12 17.43
N ALA A 456 5.92 -3.87 18.25
CA ALA A 456 4.52 -4.19 18.00
C ALA A 456 3.64 -2.92 17.92
N THR A 457 3.92 -1.90 18.77
CA THR A 457 3.20 -0.63 18.76
C THR A 457 3.47 0.15 17.47
N ILE A 458 4.70 0.16 16.97
CA ILE A 458 5.04 0.78 15.70
C ILE A 458 4.29 0.11 14.56
N LEU A 459 4.26 -1.23 14.52
CA LEU A 459 3.51 -1.98 13.52
C LEU A 459 2.00 -1.69 13.61
N SER A 460 1.42 -1.64 14.81
CA SER A 460 0.02 -1.29 15.01
C SER A 460 -0.30 0.14 14.54
N ASN A 461 0.57 1.10 14.82
CA ASN A 461 0.43 2.46 14.33
C ASN A 461 0.53 2.54 12.80
N LEU A 462 1.44 1.79 12.17
CA LEU A 462 1.51 1.70 10.72
C LEU A 462 0.24 1.10 10.14
N ALA A 463 -0.26 -0.01 10.70
CA ALA A 463 -1.49 -0.63 10.26
C ALA A 463 -2.66 0.36 10.28
N GLN A 464 -2.86 1.06 11.39
CA GLN A 464 -3.97 2.01 11.57
C GLN A 464 -3.82 3.28 10.71
N ASN A 465 -2.63 3.89 10.69
CA ASN A 465 -2.41 5.16 10.00
C ASN A 465 -2.45 5.04 8.48
N PHE A 466 -2.00 3.90 7.95
CA PHE A 466 -1.91 3.65 6.50
C PHE A 466 -2.96 2.65 6.01
N ASN A 467 -3.89 2.28 6.88
CA ASN A 467 -4.95 1.32 6.57
C ASN A 467 -4.40 0.04 5.90
N MET A 468 -3.32 -0.52 6.47
CA MET A 468 -2.70 -1.77 6.02
C MET A 468 -2.92 -2.89 7.02
N PHE A 469 -2.86 -4.13 6.57
CA PHE A 469 -2.81 -5.30 7.45
C PHE A 469 -1.36 -5.67 7.76
N ILE A 470 -1.06 -5.94 9.03
CA ILE A 470 0.26 -6.44 9.42
C ILE A 470 0.11 -7.72 10.25
N GLY A 471 0.52 -8.84 9.66
CA GLY A 471 0.66 -10.13 10.32
C GLY A 471 2.07 -10.33 10.84
N SER A 472 2.22 -10.84 12.06
CA SER A 472 3.55 -11.15 12.63
C SER A 472 3.59 -12.57 13.18
N THR A 473 4.77 -13.18 13.22
CA THR A 473 4.97 -14.42 13.95
C THR A 473 5.66 -14.17 15.27
N LEU A 474 5.38 -15.02 16.25
CA LEU A 474 5.96 -15.02 17.59
C LEU A 474 6.42 -16.43 17.95
N GLN A 475 7.33 -16.51 18.91
CA GLN A 475 7.81 -17.80 19.42
C GLN A 475 7.10 -18.16 20.73
N LEU A 476 6.57 -19.40 20.80
CA LEU A 476 6.11 -20.01 22.05
C LEU A 476 7.29 -20.62 22.80
N ALA A 477 7.19 -20.62 24.12
CA ALA A 477 8.16 -21.31 24.97
C ALA A 477 8.10 -22.83 24.73
N GLU A 478 9.26 -23.48 24.73
CA GLU A 478 9.35 -24.92 24.50
C GLU A 478 8.78 -25.75 25.67
N THR A 479 8.77 -25.18 26.87
CA THR A 479 8.29 -25.79 28.11
C THR A 479 6.77 -25.99 28.17
N VAL A 480 6.02 -25.44 27.22
CA VAL A 480 4.56 -25.59 27.20
C VAL A 480 4.18 -27.03 26.86
N THR A 481 3.41 -27.66 27.72
CA THR A 481 3.00 -29.08 27.59
C THR A 481 1.56 -29.29 27.18
N ASP A 482 0.66 -28.36 27.53
CA ASP A 482 -0.78 -28.48 27.23
C ASP A 482 -1.16 -27.67 25.97
N PRO A 483 -1.49 -28.37 24.86
CA PRO A 483 -1.76 -27.69 23.59
C PRO A 483 -3.15 -27.01 23.52
N ILE A 484 -4.10 -27.35 24.38
CA ILE A 484 -5.47 -26.80 24.33
C ILE A 484 -5.70 -25.61 25.27
N ASN A 485 -4.86 -25.45 26.28
CA ASN A 485 -4.98 -24.38 27.26
C ASN A 485 -3.90 -23.31 27.10
N LEU A 486 -3.41 -23.14 25.86
CA LEU A 486 -2.46 -22.08 25.50
C LEU A 486 -2.99 -20.69 25.83
N ASN A 487 -2.12 -19.85 26.32
CA ASN A 487 -2.42 -18.46 26.63
C ASN A 487 -1.15 -17.59 26.49
N ILE A 488 -1.28 -16.29 26.65
CA ILE A 488 -0.19 -15.30 26.51
C ILE A 488 1.05 -15.62 27.37
N ASN A 489 0.87 -16.30 28.51
CA ASN A 489 2.00 -16.63 29.39
C ASN A 489 2.93 -17.69 28.79
N ASP A 490 2.50 -18.37 27.73
CA ASP A 490 3.24 -19.40 27.01
C ASP A 490 4.14 -18.81 25.91
N LEU A 491 4.11 -17.48 25.70
CA LEU A 491 5.06 -16.81 24.81
C LEU A 491 6.47 -16.85 25.40
N ALA A 492 7.47 -17.13 24.56
CA ALA A 492 8.88 -17.11 24.93
C ALA A 492 9.41 -15.71 25.26
N VAL A 493 8.69 -14.67 24.84
CA VAL A 493 9.04 -13.26 24.98
C VAL A 493 7.90 -12.51 25.71
N SER A 494 7.92 -11.21 25.64
CA SER A 494 7.05 -10.34 26.45
C SER A 494 5.54 -10.60 26.33
N ARG A 495 4.86 -10.76 27.46
CA ARG A 495 3.40 -10.85 27.59
C ARG A 495 2.67 -9.57 27.21
N THR A 496 3.34 -8.42 27.28
CA THR A 496 2.76 -7.10 27.05
C THR A 496 2.44 -6.84 25.57
N VAL A 497 2.99 -7.62 24.63
CA VAL A 497 2.70 -7.55 23.18
C VAL A 497 1.21 -7.75 22.90
N LYS A 498 0.53 -8.62 23.67
CA LYS A 498 -0.91 -8.86 23.52
C LYS A 498 -1.75 -7.58 23.65
N GLU A 499 -1.33 -6.61 24.45
CA GLU A 499 -2.09 -5.37 24.67
C GLU A 499 -2.28 -4.60 23.36
N VAL A 500 -1.29 -4.66 22.48
CA VAL A 500 -1.23 -3.89 21.24
C VAL A 500 -1.90 -4.62 20.06
N LEU A 501 -1.71 -5.93 19.96
CA LEU A 501 -2.26 -6.74 18.86
C LEU A 501 -3.78 -6.77 18.87
N ASP A 502 -4.40 -6.85 17.70
CA ASP A 502 -5.86 -7.02 17.56
C ASP A 502 -6.25 -8.50 17.69
N THR A 503 -5.45 -9.39 17.11
CA THR A 503 -5.66 -10.84 17.17
C THR A 503 -4.37 -11.57 17.52
N LEU A 504 -4.46 -12.60 18.36
CA LEU A 504 -3.37 -13.49 18.74
C LEU A 504 -3.83 -14.95 18.68
N CYS A 505 -3.16 -15.73 17.84
CA CYS A 505 -3.35 -17.17 17.68
C CYS A 505 -2.11 -17.92 18.17
N LEU A 506 -2.33 -18.92 18.97
CA LEU A 506 -1.29 -19.76 19.55
C LEU A 506 -1.44 -21.18 18.99
N PHE A 507 -0.38 -21.72 18.39
CA PHE A 507 -0.38 -23.05 17.78
C PHE A 507 0.59 -23.99 18.50
N LYS A 508 0.13 -25.17 18.83
CA LYS A 508 0.98 -26.21 19.45
C LYS A 508 0.60 -27.57 18.88
N GLN A 509 1.61 -28.40 18.62
CA GLN A 509 1.41 -29.78 18.21
C GLN A 509 0.75 -30.58 19.34
N ILE A 510 -0.24 -31.38 18.98
CA ILE A 510 -0.78 -32.45 19.82
C ILE A 510 0.04 -33.69 19.53
N HIS A 511 0.73 -34.23 20.56
CA HIS A 511 1.53 -35.44 20.41
C HIS A 511 0.65 -36.67 20.28
N LYS A 512 1.13 -37.67 19.53
CA LYS A 512 0.39 -38.87 19.13
C LYS A 512 -0.18 -39.65 20.32
N GLU A 513 0.57 -39.76 21.42
CA GLU A 513 0.15 -40.39 22.67
C GLU A 513 -1.09 -39.73 23.31
N ASN A 514 -1.35 -38.48 22.99
CA ASN A 514 -2.45 -37.70 23.54
C ASN A 514 -3.70 -37.63 22.61
N TYR A 515 -3.66 -38.18 21.39
CA TYR A 515 -4.80 -38.12 20.46
C TYR A 515 -6.10 -38.64 21.05
N LYS A 516 -6.03 -39.67 21.88
CA LYS A 516 -7.20 -40.27 22.55
C LYS A 516 -7.95 -39.31 23.48
N ASN A 517 -7.28 -38.25 23.93
CA ASN A 517 -7.84 -37.27 24.88
C ASN A 517 -8.63 -36.16 24.18
N TYR A 518 -8.56 -36.08 22.87
CA TYR A 518 -9.13 -34.98 22.09
C TYR A 518 -10.15 -35.48 21.08
N GLU A 519 -11.10 -34.59 20.79
CA GLU A 519 -12.06 -34.75 19.71
C GLU A 519 -12.37 -33.39 19.08
N TYR A 520 -13.00 -33.40 17.92
CA TYR A 520 -13.39 -32.16 17.24
C TYR A 520 -14.79 -32.30 16.63
N SER A 521 -15.43 -31.15 16.43
CA SER A 521 -16.71 -31.02 15.72
C SER A 521 -16.57 -30.09 14.52
N LEU A 522 -17.43 -30.25 13.51
CA LEU A 522 -17.41 -29.39 12.32
C LEU A 522 -18.02 -28.00 12.58
N ASN A 523 -18.94 -27.92 13.53
CA ASN A 523 -19.58 -26.68 13.96
C ASN A 523 -19.44 -26.53 15.48
N GLU A 524 -19.52 -25.29 15.97
CA GLU A 524 -19.39 -24.98 17.41
C GLU A 524 -20.48 -25.62 18.28
N VAL A 525 -21.68 -25.81 17.73
CA VAL A 525 -22.89 -26.29 18.42
C VAL A 525 -23.27 -27.72 17.99
N ASP A 526 -22.34 -28.44 17.40
CA ASP A 526 -22.64 -29.78 16.85
C ASP A 526 -22.56 -30.86 17.95
N ASP A 527 -23.52 -31.79 17.97
CA ASP A 527 -23.50 -32.95 18.87
C ASP A 527 -22.69 -34.13 18.30
N LYS A 528 -22.15 -33.96 17.10
CA LYS A 528 -21.34 -34.97 16.43
C LYS A 528 -19.84 -34.68 16.54
N PHE A 529 -19.15 -35.58 17.24
CA PHE A 529 -17.70 -35.42 17.47
C PHE A 529 -16.91 -36.50 16.73
N PHE A 530 -15.73 -36.12 16.28
CA PHE A 530 -14.80 -36.98 15.56
C PHE A 530 -13.51 -37.15 16.40
N ASN A 531 -13.06 -38.40 16.51
CA ASN A 531 -11.78 -38.68 17.18
C ASN A 531 -10.60 -38.36 16.27
N LEU A 532 -9.49 -37.95 16.87
CA LEU A 532 -8.22 -37.87 16.18
C LEU A 532 -7.75 -39.26 15.79
N LYS A 533 -7.34 -39.44 14.54
CA LYS A 533 -6.86 -40.71 13.99
C LYS A 533 -5.34 -40.70 13.89
N ASP A 534 -4.74 -41.87 14.00
CA ASP A 534 -3.34 -42.04 13.65
C ASP A 534 -3.18 -41.95 12.13
N TYR A 535 -2.10 -41.33 11.69
CA TYR A 535 -1.68 -41.28 10.30
C TYR A 535 -0.52 -42.25 10.07
N ASP A 536 -0.52 -42.88 8.90
CA ASP A 536 0.59 -43.73 8.45
C ASP A 536 1.81 -42.90 8.04
N ASP A 537 1.56 -41.67 7.53
CA ASP A 537 2.62 -40.72 7.19
C ASP A 537 3.15 -40.05 8.48
N PRO A 538 4.46 -40.19 8.79
CA PRO A 538 5.07 -39.60 9.98
C PRO A 538 5.11 -38.07 9.95
N ASP A 539 4.96 -37.45 8.78
CA ASP A 539 4.95 -36.00 8.62
C ASP A 539 3.56 -35.38 8.83
N GLU A 540 2.51 -36.21 8.89
CA GLU A 540 1.16 -35.80 9.25
C GLU A 540 1.04 -35.55 10.76
N ARG A 541 0.59 -34.37 11.14
CA ARG A 541 0.52 -33.91 12.54
C ARG A 541 -0.76 -33.17 12.82
N TYR A 542 -1.25 -33.25 14.05
CA TYR A 542 -2.31 -32.39 14.54
C TYR A 542 -1.76 -31.24 15.36
N TYR A 543 -2.32 -30.06 15.14
CA TYR A 543 -2.05 -28.86 15.91
C TYR A 543 -3.33 -28.30 16.50
N ALA A 544 -3.30 -27.92 17.76
CA ALA A 544 -4.29 -27.05 18.36
C ALA A 544 -3.96 -25.61 18.03
N CYS A 545 -4.92 -24.86 17.52
CA CYS A 545 -4.88 -23.42 17.40
C CYS A 545 -5.82 -22.81 18.44
N VAL A 546 -5.28 -22.08 19.38
CA VAL A 546 -6.04 -21.38 20.42
C VAL A 546 -6.07 -19.88 20.09
N VAL A 547 -7.24 -19.33 19.86
CA VAL A 547 -7.40 -17.88 19.69
C VAL A 547 -7.43 -17.23 21.06
N ASP A 548 -6.29 -16.70 21.52
CA ASP A 548 -6.16 -16.11 22.86
C ASP A 548 -6.66 -14.65 22.91
N LYS A 549 -6.50 -13.91 21.81
CA LYS A 549 -7.07 -12.56 21.64
C LYS A 549 -7.77 -12.44 20.30
N ASN A 550 -8.96 -11.84 20.29
CA ASN A 550 -9.68 -11.48 19.08
C ASN A 550 -10.61 -10.29 19.36
N ARG A 551 -10.29 -9.12 18.83
CA ARG A 551 -11.16 -7.94 18.94
C ARG A 551 -12.45 -8.07 18.13
N ALA A 552 -12.48 -8.96 17.14
CA ALA A 552 -13.67 -9.22 16.32
C ALA A 552 -14.73 -10.10 17.02
N GLY A 553 -14.41 -10.76 18.13
CA GLY A 553 -15.38 -11.55 18.89
C GLY A 553 -14.85 -12.86 19.49
N ALA A 554 -15.34 -14.00 18.97
CA ALA A 554 -15.12 -15.33 19.55
C ALA A 554 -13.64 -15.75 19.63
N LYS A 555 -13.31 -16.61 20.58
CA LYS A 555 -11.97 -17.16 20.84
C LYS A 555 -12.04 -18.70 20.82
N PRO A 556 -12.25 -19.31 19.66
CA PRO A 556 -12.35 -20.75 19.57
C PRO A 556 -11.02 -21.44 19.75
N LYS A 557 -11.09 -22.74 19.98
CA LYS A 557 -9.99 -23.69 19.85
C LYS A 557 -10.24 -24.48 18.59
N VAL A 558 -9.30 -24.49 17.67
CA VAL A 558 -9.45 -25.08 16.33
C VAL A 558 -8.41 -26.15 16.11
N LEU A 559 -8.82 -27.28 15.55
CA LEU A 559 -7.92 -28.37 15.19
C LEU A 559 -7.43 -28.21 13.76
N PHE A 560 -6.13 -28.30 13.59
CA PHE A 560 -5.47 -28.37 12.29
C PHE A 560 -4.78 -29.72 12.08
N ASN A 561 -4.82 -30.17 10.83
CA ASN A 561 -3.91 -31.19 10.33
C ASN A 561 -2.84 -30.50 9.46
N LEU A 562 -1.59 -30.83 9.71
CA LEU A 562 -0.44 -30.29 9.01
C LEU A 562 0.41 -31.38 8.40
N ASN A 563 0.87 -31.13 7.17
CA ASN A 563 2.04 -31.81 6.62
C ASN A 563 3.02 -30.76 6.09
N LEU A 564 4.10 -30.55 6.83
CA LEU A 564 5.06 -29.50 6.53
C LEU A 564 5.95 -29.81 5.32
N ALA A 565 6.09 -31.09 4.94
CA ALA A 565 6.83 -31.47 3.74
C ALA A 565 6.15 -30.94 2.47
N TYR A 566 4.83 -30.88 2.46
CA TYR A 566 4.00 -30.32 1.39
C TYR A 566 3.57 -28.86 1.64
N ASN A 567 3.99 -28.27 2.75
CA ASN A 567 3.45 -27.00 3.26
C ASN A 567 1.92 -26.97 3.30
N ARG A 568 1.29 -28.09 3.63
CA ARG A 568 -0.15 -28.25 3.68
C ARG A 568 -0.69 -27.98 5.07
N TRP A 569 -1.69 -27.11 5.15
CA TRP A 569 -2.42 -26.75 6.36
C TRP A 569 -3.91 -26.96 6.12
N VAL A 570 -4.55 -27.78 6.92
CA VAL A 570 -5.99 -28.08 6.79
C VAL A 570 -6.68 -27.85 8.12
N GLU A 571 -7.65 -26.95 8.14
CA GLU A 571 -8.53 -26.72 9.27
C GLU A 571 -9.57 -27.84 9.32
N LEU A 572 -9.65 -28.55 10.45
CA LEU A 572 -10.55 -29.70 10.60
C LEU A 572 -11.85 -29.36 11.32
N GLY A 573 -11.80 -28.53 12.37
CA GLY A 573 -12.98 -28.21 13.17
C GLY A 573 -12.67 -27.63 14.54
N TYR A 574 -13.68 -27.50 15.37
CA TYR A 574 -13.58 -27.00 16.73
C TYR A 574 -13.04 -28.10 17.66
N LEU A 575 -11.92 -27.80 18.32
CA LEU A 575 -11.20 -28.75 19.21
C LEU A 575 -11.73 -28.68 20.64
N ARG A 576 -11.91 -29.84 21.26
CA ARG A 576 -12.20 -29.96 22.70
C ARG A 576 -11.50 -31.17 23.33
N LEU A 577 -11.41 -31.17 24.66
CA LEU A 577 -11.09 -32.37 25.41
C LEU A 577 -12.31 -33.29 25.42
N LYS A 578 -12.08 -34.59 25.37
CA LYS A 578 -13.15 -35.54 25.66
C LYS A 578 -13.56 -35.41 27.12
N ASP A 579 -14.85 -35.50 27.37
CA ASP A 579 -15.35 -35.59 28.73
C ASP A 579 -14.76 -36.86 29.37
N ALA A 580 -14.25 -36.72 30.59
CA ALA A 580 -13.79 -37.89 31.34
C ALA A 580 -15.01 -38.79 31.62
N GLU A 581 -15.01 -40.02 31.09
CA GLU A 581 -16.02 -41.04 31.43
C GLU A 581 -16.03 -41.34 32.92
#